data_ca9bb24014e50d280076177d27ef79e0
#
_entry.id   ca9bb24014e50d280076177d27ef79e0
#
_cell.length_a   1.000
_cell.length_b   1.000
_cell.length_c   1.000
_cell.angle_alpha   90.00
_cell.angle_beta   90.00
_cell.angle_gamma   90.00
#
_symmetry.space_group_name_H-M   'P 1'
#
loop_
_entity.id
_entity.type
_entity.pdbx_description
1 polymer ?
#
loop_
_entity_poly.entity_id
_entity_poly.type
_entity_poly.pdbx_seq_one_letter_code
_entity_poly.pdbx_strand_id
1 'polypeptide(L)'
;MAEISHRRHRFPPVIIQHAVWLYLRFTLSYRDVEDLLAERGLDISYETVRSWVLKFGPVIARRLRRCRPRPSNRWHLDEMVVRIAGERMFLWRAVDHEGEVLYMLVQRRRDSRVALRLMRSSRSKASRPNC
;
A
#
# COMPACT_ATOMS: atom_id res chain seq x y z
N MET A 1 -19.55 7.69 -10.27
CA MET A 1 -18.41 6.79 -10.33
C MET A 1 -18.75 5.49 -9.63
N ALA A 2 -18.45 4.37 -10.25
CA ALA A 2 -18.74 3.10 -9.64
C ALA A 2 -17.95 2.91 -8.35
N GLU A 3 -18.61 2.44 -7.32
CA GLU A 3 -17.99 2.14 -6.05
C GLU A 3 -17.10 0.90 -6.21
N ILE A 4 -15.92 0.95 -5.61
CA ILE A 4 -15.02 -0.20 -5.63
C ILE A 4 -15.56 -1.24 -4.64
N SER A 5 -15.93 -2.41 -5.15
CA SER A 5 -16.41 -3.49 -4.30
C SER A 5 -15.29 -4.47 -3.99
N HIS A 6 -15.01 -4.66 -2.70
CA HIS A 6 -14.01 -5.61 -2.21
C HIS A 6 -14.65 -6.81 -1.52
N ARG A 7 -15.92 -7.00 -1.74
CA ARG A 7 -16.76 -7.94 -0.97
C ARG A 7 -16.26 -9.38 -0.93
N ARG A 8 -15.67 -9.87 -2.03
CA ARG A 8 -15.23 -11.26 -2.13
C ARG A 8 -13.73 -11.43 -2.00
N HIS A 9 -13.02 -10.37 -1.65
CA HIS A 9 -11.58 -10.43 -1.55
C HIS A 9 -11.13 -10.80 -0.15
N ARG A 10 -10.11 -11.67 -0.10
CA ARG A 10 -9.50 -12.18 1.11
C ARG A 10 -8.75 -11.10 1.90
N PHE A 11 -8.23 -10.09 1.21
CA PHE A 11 -7.46 -9.01 1.80
C PHE A 11 -8.32 -7.77 1.99
N PRO A 12 -8.02 -6.96 3.03
CA PRO A 12 -8.72 -5.69 3.24
C PRO A 12 -8.56 -4.74 2.04
N PRO A 13 -9.55 -3.88 1.79
CA PRO A 13 -9.50 -2.93 0.67
C PRO A 13 -8.26 -2.06 0.65
N VAL A 14 -7.75 -1.66 1.81
CA VAL A 14 -6.57 -0.80 1.92
C VAL A 14 -5.33 -1.47 1.33
N ILE A 15 -5.20 -2.78 1.50
CA ILE A 15 -4.08 -3.55 0.96
C ILE A 15 -4.21 -3.69 -0.56
N ILE A 16 -5.41 -3.98 -1.04
CA ILE A 16 -5.69 -4.12 -2.47
C ILE A 16 -5.38 -2.80 -3.19
N GLN A 17 -5.87 -1.70 -2.66
CA GLN A 17 -5.64 -0.37 -3.22
C GLN A 17 -4.16 0.00 -3.24
N HIS A 18 -3.44 -0.33 -2.18
CA HIS A 18 -2.01 -0.06 -2.09
C HIS A 18 -1.22 -0.85 -3.14
N ALA A 19 -1.53 -2.13 -3.31
CA ALA A 19 -0.87 -2.98 -4.31
C ALA A 19 -1.07 -2.44 -5.73
N VAL A 20 -2.29 -2.07 -6.08
CA VAL A 20 -2.61 -1.49 -7.39
C VAL A 20 -1.91 -0.13 -7.55
N TRP A 21 -1.92 0.69 -6.51
CA TRP A 21 -1.24 1.98 -6.52
C TRP A 21 0.26 1.84 -6.77
N LEU A 22 0.93 0.88 -6.13
CA LEU A 22 2.36 0.61 -6.36
C LEU A 22 2.64 0.32 -7.84
N TYR A 23 1.83 -0.55 -8.41
CA TYR A 23 1.99 -0.94 -9.81
C TYR A 23 1.84 0.27 -10.75
N LEU A 24 0.79 1.05 -10.57
CA LEU A 24 0.49 2.18 -11.44
C LEU A 24 1.41 3.37 -11.23
N ARG A 25 1.75 3.64 -9.97
CA ARG A 25 2.52 4.85 -9.61
C ARG A 25 3.99 4.75 -9.99
N PHE A 26 4.59 3.58 -9.84
CA PHE A 26 6.03 3.39 -10.00
C PHE A 26 6.41 2.58 -11.23
N THR A 27 5.48 2.28 -12.11
CA THR A 27 5.72 1.49 -13.32
C THR A 27 6.45 0.17 -13.05
N LEU A 28 6.05 -0.49 -11.98
CA LEU A 28 6.63 -1.78 -11.58
C LEU A 28 5.99 -2.93 -12.36
N SER A 29 6.69 -4.06 -12.47
CA SER A 29 6.06 -5.29 -12.94
C SER A 29 5.20 -5.89 -11.83
N TYR A 30 4.34 -6.84 -12.17
CA TYR A 30 3.54 -7.55 -11.16
C TYR A 30 4.44 -8.31 -10.18
N ARG A 31 5.56 -8.84 -10.64
CA ARG A 31 6.53 -9.55 -9.78
C ARG A 31 7.25 -8.60 -8.85
N ASP A 32 7.58 -7.40 -9.32
CA ASP A 32 8.16 -6.38 -8.45
C ASP A 32 7.22 -6.03 -7.30
N VAL A 33 5.93 -5.90 -7.60
CA VAL A 33 4.92 -5.63 -6.56
C VAL A 33 4.82 -6.82 -5.60
N GLU A 34 4.83 -8.04 -6.12
CA GLU A 34 4.83 -9.25 -5.29
C GLU A 34 5.99 -9.23 -4.30
N ASP A 35 7.19 -8.93 -4.79
CA ASP A 35 8.40 -8.89 -3.95
C ASP A 35 8.34 -7.78 -2.90
N LEU A 36 7.89 -6.59 -3.28
CA LEU A 36 7.74 -5.47 -2.35
C LEU A 36 6.73 -5.76 -1.25
N LEU A 37 5.63 -6.39 -1.60
CA LEU A 37 4.61 -6.76 -0.62
C LEU A 37 5.12 -7.87 0.31
N ALA A 38 5.90 -8.81 -0.21
CA ALA A 38 6.50 -9.85 0.60
C ALA A 38 7.45 -9.28 1.65
N GLU A 39 8.23 -8.27 1.29
CA GLU A 39 9.10 -7.56 2.23
C GLU A 39 8.32 -6.88 3.36
N ARG A 40 7.04 -6.58 3.13
CA ARG A 40 6.15 -5.93 4.09
C ARG A 40 5.26 -6.91 4.84
N GLY A 41 5.54 -8.20 4.73
CA GLY A 41 4.79 -9.23 5.43
C GLY A 41 3.53 -9.71 4.71
N LEU A 42 3.36 -9.35 3.45
CA LEU A 42 2.20 -9.73 2.66
C LEU A 42 2.58 -10.77 1.61
N ASP A 43 2.01 -11.96 1.75
CA ASP A 43 2.21 -13.05 0.79
C ASP A 43 1.08 -12.98 -0.24
N ILE A 44 1.31 -12.23 -1.30
CA ILE A 44 0.36 -12.02 -2.38
C ILE A 44 1.04 -12.32 -3.70
N SER A 45 0.51 -13.31 -4.43
CA SER A 45 1.11 -13.70 -5.70
C SER A 45 0.95 -12.63 -6.78
N TYR A 46 1.89 -12.62 -7.74
CA TYR A 46 1.81 -11.68 -8.87
C TYR A 46 0.52 -11.85 -9.69
N GLU A 47 -0.01 -13.06 -9.75
CA GLU A 47 -1.28 -13.32 -10.42
C GLU A 47 -2.45 -12.63 -9.74
N THR A 48 -2.44 -12.62 -8.42
CA THR A 48 -3.44 -11.89 -7.62
C THR A 48 -3.31 -10.38 -7.84
N VAL A 49 -2.09 -9.86 -7.83
CA VAL A 49 -1.83 -8.44 -8.13
C VAL A 49 -2.37 -8.10 -9.52
N ARG A 50 -2.08 -8.93 -10.51
CA ARG A 50 -2.59 -8.74 -11.88
C ARG A 50 -4.11 -8.67 -11.90
N SER A 51 -4.77 -9.60 -11.22
CA SER A 51 -6.22 -9.62 -11.13
C SER A 51 -6.78 -8.33 -10.53
N TRP A 52 -6.15 -7.85 -9.46
CA TRP A 52 -6.57 -6.59 -8.82
C TRP A 52 -6.34 -5.37 -9.73
N VAL A 53 -5.22 -5.33 -10.45
CA VAL A 53 -4.94 -4.25 -11.39
C VAL A 53 -5.98 -4.22 -12.51
N LEU A 54 -6.34 -5.38 -13.05
CA LEU A 54 -7.36 -5.45 -14.10
C LEU A 54 -8.73 -5.01 -13.60
N LYS A 55 -9.07 -5.36 -12.36
CA LYS A 55 -10.38 -5.05 -11.79
C LYS A 55 -10.48 -3.62 -11.26
N PHE A 56 -9.48 -3.15 -10.54
CA PHE A 56 -9.52 -1.86 -9.83
C PHE A 56 -8.65 -0.78 -10.47
N GLY A 57 -7.76 -1.16 -11.38
CA GLY A 57 -6.80 -0.25 -11.99
C GLY A 57 -7.42 0.99 -12.62
N PRO A 58 -8.48 0.88 -13.44
CA PRO A 58 -9.06 2.06 -14.08
C PRO A 58 -9.55 3.11 -13.10
N VAL A 59 -10.14 2.70 -11.97
CA VAL A 59 -10.61 3.64 -10.94
C VAL A 59 -9.45 4.31 -10.23
N ILE A 60 -8.44 3.53 -9.88
CA ILE A 60 -7.26 4.05 -9.16
C ILE A 60 -6.43 4.93 -10.10
N ALA A 61 -6.30 4.56 -11.37
CA ALA A 61 -5.59 5.36 -12.36
C ALA A 61 -6.20 6.76 -12.52
N ARG A 62 -7.53 6.88 -12.49
CA ARG A 62 -8.18 8.19 -12.52
C ARG A 62 -7.74 9.08 -11.37
N ARG A 63 -7.63 8.51 -10.18
CA ARG A 63 -7.19 9.25 -9.00
C ARG A 63 -5.74 9.70 -9.15
N LEU A 64 -4.90 8.88 -9.76
CA LEU A 64 -3.49 9.19 -9.95
C LEU A 64 -3.22 10.20 -11.06
N ARG A 65 -4.16 10.43 -11.97
CA ARG A 65 -4.05 11.46 -13.00
C ARG A 65 -4.04 12.86 -12.44
N ARG A 66 -4.57 13.05 -11.25
CA ARG A 66 -4.50 14.34 -10.56
C ARG A 66 -3.08 14.55 -10.08
N CYS A 67 -2.49 15.67 -10.45
CA CYS A 67 -1.20 16.05 -9.91
C CYS A 67 -1.29 16.23 -8.40
N ARG A 68 -0.38 15.59 -7.70
CA ARG A 68 -0.31 15.71 -6.24
C ARG A 68 0.99 16.41 -5.86
N PRO A 69 0.94 17.28 -4.86
CA PRO A 69 2.17 17.89 -4.35
C PRO A 69 3.10 16.81 -3.80
N ARG A 70 4.36 17.16 -3.70
CA ARG A 70 5.33 16.28 -3.07
C ARG A 70 4.88 15.96 -1.65
N PRO A 71 5.10 14.72 -1.18
CA PRO A 71 4.83 14.41 0.20
C PRO A 71 5.69 15.29 1.10
N SER A 72 5.08 15.81 2.14
CA SER A 72 5.75 16.62 3.13
C SER A 72 6.75 15.76 3.91
N ASN A 73 7.71 16.41 4.55
CA ASN A 73 8.56 15.75 5.53
C ASN A 73 7.79 15.37 6.80
N ARG A 74 6.59 15.86 6.94
CA ARG A 74 5.73 15.54 8.06
C ARG A 74 4.91 14.31 7.72
N TRP A 75 5.09 13.29 8.52
CA TRP A 75 4.29 12.08 8.41
C TRP A 75 4.12 11.49 9.80
N HIS A 76 3.10 10.71 9.97
CA HIS A 76 2.86 10.00 11.22
C HIS A 76 2.60 8.54 10.95
N LEU A 77 2.79 7.74 11.97
CA LEU A 77 2.55 6.31 11.91
C LEU A 77 1.14 6.03 12.38
N ASP A 78 0.36 5.40 11.52
CA ASP A 78 -1.01 5.02 11.80
C ASP A 78 -1.07 3.49 11.92
N GLU A 79 -1.76 2.99 12.94
CA GLU A 79 -1.91 1.56 13.19
C GLU A 79 -3.37 1.15 13.09
N MET A 80 -3.60 0.02 12.44
CA MET A 80 -4.92 -0.57 12.43
C MET A 80 -4.81 -2.09 12.53
N VAL A 81 -5.83 -2.72 13.09
CA VAL A 81 -5.95 -4.17 13.13
C VAL A 81 -6.74 -4.61 11.92
N VAL A 82 -6.21 -5.58 11.19
CA VAL A 82 -6.87 -6.15 10.02
C VAL A 82 -6.90 -7.66 10.14
N ARG A 83 -7.80 -8.30 9.42
CA ARG A 83 -7.82 -9.75 9.30
C ARG A 83 -7.39 -10.15 7.89
N ILE A 84 -6.42 -11.05 7.82
CA ILE A 84 -5.92 -11.59 6.57
C ILE A 84 -6.00 -13.10 6.68
N ALA A 85 -6.78 -13.72 5.81
CA ALA A 85 -7.01 -15.17 5.82
C ALA A 85 -7.48 -15.69 7.19
N GLY A 86 -8.31 -14.90 7.87
CA GLY A 86 -8.84 -15.25 9.19
C GLY A 86 -7.92 -14.92 10.36
N GLU A 87 -6.68 -14.51 10.12
CA GLU A 87 -5.72 -14.16 11.16
C GLU A 87 -5.73 -12.68 11.46
N ARG A 88 -5.65 -12.35 12.73
CA ARG A 88 -5.51 -10.97 13.18
C ARG A 88 -4.09 -10.49 12.95
N MET A 89 -3.96 -9.37 12.24
CA MET A 89 -2.67 -8.78 11.90
C MET A 89 -2.66 -7.30 12.26
N PHE A 90 -1.47 -6.76 12.45
CA PHE A 90 -1.28 -5.34 12.70
C PHE A 90 -0.76 -4.70 11.42
N LEU A 91 -1.51 -3.72 10.92
CA LEU A 91 -1.15 -2.95 9.72
C LEU A 91 -0.70 -1.57 10.14
N TRP A 92 0.55 -1.27 9.84
CA TRP A 92 1.13 0.05 10.06
C TRP A 92 1.17 0.81 8.75
N ARG A 93 0.83 2.07 8.79
CA ARG A 93 0.91 2.95 7.63
C ARG A 93 1.67 4.21 7.98
N ALA A 94 2.58 4.62 7.12
CA ALA A 94 3.19 5.94 7.19
C ALA A 94 2.33 6.87 6.33
N VAL A 95 1.69 7.83 6.96
CA VAL A 95 0.73 8.73 6.31
C VAL A 95 1.25 10.15 6.41
N ASP A 96 1.30 10.87 5.29
CA ASP A 96 1.72 12.26 5.31
C ASP A 96 0.58 13.19 5.77
N HIS A 97 0.88 14.47 5.88
CA HIS A 97 -0.09 15.45 6.39
C HIS A 97 -1.29 15.64 5.46
N GLU A 98 -1.20 15.19 4.21
CA GLU A 98 -2.30 15.25 3.26
C GLU A 98 -3.14 13.97 3.22
N GLY A 99 -2.81 13.01 4.08
CA GLY A 99 -3.53 11.74 4.16
C GLY A 99 -3.07 10.70 3.14
N GLU A 100 -1.96 10.94 2.45
CA GLU A 100 -1.44 9.98 1.50
C GLU A 100 -0.62 8.91 2.21
N VAL A 101 -0.89 7.66 1.90
CA VAL A 101 -0.14 6.53 2.45
C VAL A 101 1.17 6.38 1.69
N LEU A 102 2.28 6.58 2.38
CA LEU A 102 3.62 6.48 1.79
C LEU A 102 4.14 5.06 1.83
N TYR A 103 3.96 4.40 2.96
CA TYR A 103 4.44 3.04 3.17
C TYR A 103 3.48 2.27 4.05
N MET A 104 3.59 0.96 3.99
CA MET A 104 2.74 0.04 4.70
C MET A 104 3.57 -1.15 5.18
N LEU A 105 3.27 -1.64 6.37
CA LEU A 105 3.91 -2.82 6.95
C LEU A 105 2.88 -3.65 7.68
N VAL A 106 2.91 -4.96 7.46
CA VAL A 106 2.01 -5.89 8.15
C VAL A 106 2.83 -6.75 9.11
N GLN A 107 2.37 -6.86 10.35
CA GLN A 107 3.03 -7.67 11.37
C GLN A 107 2.01 -8.59 12.04
N ARG A 108 2.46 -9.80 12.35
CA ARG A 108 1.65 -10.73 13.16
C ARG A 108 1.64 -10.30 14.62
N ARG A 109 2.77 -9.79 15.11
CA ARG A 109 2.91 -9.24 16.45
C ARG A 109 3.19 -7.77 16.37
N ARG A 110 2.55 -7.02 17.23
CA ARG A 110 2.71 -5.58 17.26
C ARG A 110 4.11 -5.19 17.73
N ASP A 111 4.87 -4.53 16.87
CA ASP A 111 6.19 -4.00 17.20
C ASP A 111 6.35 -2.62 16.58
N SER A 112 6.05 -1.60 17.36
CA SER A 112 6.10 -0.21 16.92
C SER A 112 7.53 0.26 16.61
N ARG A 113 8.53 -0.29 17.28
CA ARG A 113 9.94 0.10 17.06
C ARG A 113 10.41 -0.37 15.69
N VAL A 114 10.12 -1.61 15.35
CA VAL A 114 10.46 -2.16 14.04
C VAL A 114 9.70 -1.43 12.94
N ALA A 115 8.41 -1.18 13.15
CA ALA A 115 7.59 -0.46 12.19
C ALA A 115 8.16 0.94 11.92
N LEU A 116 8.48 1.68 12.97
CA LEU A 116 9.02 3.03 12.85
C LEU A 116 10.36 3.04 12.13
N ARG A 117 11.24 2.09 12.48
CA ARG A 117 12.57 1.97 11.86
C ARG A 117 12.45 1.71 10.36
N LEU A 118 11.59 0.77 9.96
CA LEU A 118 11.37 0.43 8.56
C LEU A 118 10.78 1.59 7.77
N MET A 119 9.84 2.32 8.36
CA MET A 119 9.21 3.45 7.70
C MET A 119 10.20 4.60 7.49
N ARG A 120 11.06 4.87 8.46
CA ARG A 120 12.12 5.89 8.34
C ARG A 120 13.14 5.53 7.27
N SER A 121 13.56 4.27 7.24
CA SER A 121 14.50 3.78 6.24
C SER A 121 13.93 3.85 4.82
N SER A 122 12.68 3.43 4.65
CA SER A 122 12.00 3.44 3.36
C SER A 122 11.79 4.85 2.83
N ARG A 123 11.56 5.80 3.71
CA ARG A 123 11.32 7.19 3.34
C ARG A 123 12.50 7.83 2.61
N SER A 124 13.72 7.55 3.04
CA SER A 124 14.91 8.10 2.40
C SER A 124 15.10 7.61 0.97
N LYS A 125 14.51 6.48 0.62
CA LYS A 125 14.61 5.85 -0.70
C LYS A 125 13.51 6.28 -1.66
N ALA A 126 12.44 6.86 -1.17
CA ALA A 126 11.26 7.17 -1.97
C ALA A 126 11.21 8.65 -2.33
N SER A 127 12.11 9.10 -3.17
CA SER A 127 11.91 10.40 -3.82
C SER A 127 10.88 10.21 -4.92
N ARG A 128 9.75 10.88 -4.80
CA ARG A 128 8.72 10.82 -5.81
C ARG A 128 8.93 11.94 -6.83
N PRO A 129 8.78 11.63 -8.12
CA PRO A 129 8.82 12.68 -9.12
C PRO A 129 7.64 13.64 -8.92
N ASN A 130 7.85 14.89 -9.28
CA ASN A 130 6.75 15.83 -9.35
C ASN A 130 5.78 15.42 -10.45
N CYS A 131 4.54 15.70 -10.29
CA CYS A 131 3.59 15.56 -11.37
C CYS A 131 4.03 16.39 -12.55
#